data_9b4fad0763d1fbdf63e2c1b0a13aebcb
#
_entry.id   9b4fad0763d1fbdf63e2c1b0a13aebcb
#
_cell.length_a   1.000
_cell.length_b   1.000
_cell.length_c   1.000
_cell.angle_alpha   90.00
_cell.angle_beta   90.00
_cell.angle_gamma   90.00
#
_symmetry.space_group_name_H-M   'P 1'
#
loop_
_entity.id
_entity.type
_entity.pdbx_description
1 polymer ?
#
loop_
_entity_poly.entity_id
_entity_poly.type
_entity_poly.pdbx_seq_one_letter_code
_entity_poly.pdbx_strand_id
1 'polypeptide(L)'
;MTKTLTLRSFDIPAIHKFGIGFDNMFDDLMRVTAQQSTSNYPPYNIVQLNEDEYMISVAVAGFGHDNLSVTKDKKFLIIEGKHAAENVEVEDPSYMFLHKGISERSFRREFQLADHVEISNAHLELGILSVHLKREVPEDAKPKTIAITYTS
;
A
#
# COMPACT_ATOMS: atom_id res chain seq x y z
N MET A 1 20.77 11.79 32.16
CA MET A 1 21.10 12.58 30.95
C MET A 1 20.06 12.33 29.89
N THR A 2 19.13 13.22 29.73
CA THR A 2 18.06 13.20 28.75
C THR A 2 18.60 13.72 27.41
N LYS A 3 18.77 12.83 26.41
CA LYS A 3 19.03 13.24 25.03
C LYS A 3 17.74 13.75 24.42
N THR A 4 17.61 15.05 24.31
CA THR A 4 16.55 15.71 23.55
C THR A 4 16.81 15.43 22.07
N LEU A 5 15.99 14.59 21.45
CA LEU A 5 15.94 14.43 20.00
C LEU A 5 15.29 15.70 19.42
N THR A 6 16.12 16.58 18.89
CA THR A 6 15.63 17.71 18.12
C THR A 6 15.12 17.18 16.77
N LEU A 7 13.81 17.15 16.60
CA LEU A 7 13.19 17.00 15.28
C LEU A 7 13.67 18.18 14.43
N ARG A 8 14.55 17.91 13.45
CA ARG A 8 14.84 18.89 12.40
C ARG A 8 13.54 19.11 11.63
N SER A 9 13.00 20.31 11.73
CA SER A 9 11.91 20.74 10.87
C SER A 9 12.39 20.61 9.43
N PHE A 10 11.67 19.81 8.63
CA PHE A 10 11.87 19.78 7.17
C PHE A 10 11.50 21.15 6.64
N ASP A 11 12.45 21.81 6.02
CA ASP A 11 12.24 23.11 5.38
C ASP A 11 11.53 22.91 4.05
N ILE A 12 10.20 22.94 4.11
CA ILE A 12 9.30 22.71 2.96
C ILE A 12 9.60 23.62 1.77
N PRO A 13 10.04 24.90 1.94
CA PRO A 13 10.39 25.75 0.82
C PRO A 13 11.58 25.28 -0.01
N ALA A 14 12.47 24.45 0.54
CA ALA A 14 13.63 23.95 -0.20
C ALA A 14 13.27 22.88 -1.24
N ILE A 15 12.17 22.16 -1.04
CA ILE A 15 11.73 21.09 -1.95
C ILE A 15 11.24 21.67 -3.27
N HIS A 16 10.61 22.84 -3.26
CA HIS A 16 10.14 23.50 -4.49
C HIS A 16 11.25 23.95 -5.45
N LYS A 17 12.49 24.07 -4.96
CA LYS A 17 13.62 24.52 -5.79
C LYS A 17 14.22 23.42 -6.68
N PHE A 18 13.97 22.16 -6.39
CA PHE A 18 14.62 21.01 -7.05
C PHE A 18 13.66 20.14 -7.87
N GLY A 19 12.35 20.38 -7.79
CA GLY A 19 11.37 19.53 -8.45
C GLY A 19 10.50 20.29 -9.44
N ILE A 20 10.66 19.98 -10.72
CA ILE A 20 9.73 20.41 -11.78
C ILE A 20 8.67 19.31 -11.93
N GLY A 21 7.37 19.64 -11.72
CA GLY A 21 6.28 18.68 -11.88
C GLY A 21 5.93 17.82 -10.65
N PHE A 22 6.35 18.26 -9.45
CA PHE A 22 6.09 17.53 -8.18
C PHE A 22 4.80 17.94 -7.47
N ASP A 23 3.88 18.65 -8.15
CA ASP A 23 2.66 19.16 -7.51
C ASP A 23 1.79 18.09 -6.87
N ASN A 24 1.80 16.87 -7.43
CA ASN A 24 1.04 15.73 -6.90
C ASN A 24 1.76 14.98 -5.76
N MET A 25 3.06 15.21 -5.57
CA MET A 25 3.84 14.47 -4.57
C MET A 25 3.45 14.87 -3.14
N PHE A 26 3.05 16.12 -2.94
CA PHE A 26 2.61 16.61 -1.65
C PHE A 26 1.25 16.01 -1.25
N ASP A 27 0.34 15.90 -2.20
CA ASP A 27 -0.96 15.26 -1.98
C ASP A 27 -0.80 13.77 -1.66
N ASP A 28 0.10 13.07 -2.36
CA ASP A 28 0.43 11.68 -2.12
C ASP A 28 1.07 11.48 -0.73
N LEU A 29 1.97 12.37 -0.32
CA LEU A 29 2.59 12.34 1.01
C LEU A 29 1.57 12.57 2.12
N MET A 30 0.67 13.56 1.94
CA MET A 30 -0.40 13.84 2.90
C MET A 30 -1.38 12.67 3.00
N ARG A 31 -1.68 12.00 1.89
CA ARG A 31 -2.55 10.83 1.85
C ARG A 31 -1.93 9.65 2.62
N VAL A 32 -0.64 9.39 2.43
CA VAL A 32 0.09 8.31 3.14
C VAL A 32 0.19 8.61 4.63
N THR A 33 0.47 9.85 5.02
CA THR A 33 0.58 10.22 6.45
C THR A 33 -0.77 10.26 7.16
N ALA A 34 -1.85 10.64 6.47
CA ALA A 34 -3.20 10.62 7.03
C ALA A 34 -3.73 9.19 7.26
N GLN A 35 -3.19 8.20 6.55
CA GLN A 35 -3.60 6.80 6.65
C GLN A 35 -2.75 5.95 7.60
N GLN A 36 -1.89 6.53 8.40
CA GLN A 36 -1.31 5.83 9.54
C GLN A 36 -2.41 5.53 10.58
N SER A 37 -3.37 4.67 10.18
CA SER A 37 -4.19 3.99 11.15
C SER A 37 -3.23 3.16 12.02
N THR A 38 -3.25 3.39 13.31
CA THR A 38 -2.46 2.71 14.33
C THR A 38 -2.73 1.19 14.40
N SER A 39 -3.56 0.67 13.53
CA SER A 39 -3.94 -0.73 13.45
C SER A 39 -3.05 -1.48 12.47
N ASN A 40 -2.23 -2.40 12.98
CA ASN A 40 -1.46 -3.38 12.18
C ASN A 40 -2.34 -4.49 11.57
N TYR A 41 -3.64 -4.28 11.49
CA TYR A 41 -4.58 -5.26 10.94
C TYR A 41 -5.03 -4.88 9.52
N PRO A 42 -5.11 -5.84 8.61
CA PRO A 42 -4.59 -7.20 8.72
C PRO A 42 -3.05 -7.23 8.62
N PRO A 43 -2.38 -8.24 9.20
CA PRO A 43 -0.94 -8.43 9.03
C PRO A 43 -0.60 -8.69 7.57
N TYR A 44 0.54 -8.20 7.12
CA TYR A 44 0.99 -8.38 5.75
C TYR A 44 2.51 -8.46 5.65
N ASN A 45 2.98 -9.06 4.57
CA ASN A 45 4.38 -9.07 4.16
C ASN A 45 4.53 -8.43 2.80
N ILE A 46 5.65 -7.76 2.57
CA ILE A 46 6.08 -7.32 1.24
C ILE A 46 7.37 -8.04 0.92
N VAL A 47 7.39 -8.75 -0.18
CA VAL A 47 8.52 -9.56 -0.63
C VAL A 47 8.97 -9.06 -2.00
N GLN A 48 10.27 -8.82 -2.16
CA GLN A 48 10.88 -8.62 -3.46
C GLN A 48 11.34 -9.97 -4.00
N LEU A 49 10.76 -10.41 -5.12
CA LEU A 49 11.08 -11.69 -5.75
C LEU A 49 12.30 -11.58 -6.65
N ASN A 50 12.43 -10.45 -7.37
CA ASN A 50 13.58 -10.05 -8.17
C ASN A 50 13.57 -8.53 -8.36
N GLU A 51 14.42 -7.98 -9.23
CA GLU A 51 14.56 -6.53 -9.43
C GLU A 51 13.25 -5.82 -9.83
N ASP A 52 12.38 -6.52 -10.55
CA ASP A 52 11.14 -5.96 -11.11
C ASP A 52 9.86 -6.63 -10.61
N GLU A 53 9.96 -7.65 -9.78
CA GLU A 53 8.78 -8.38 -9.29
C GLU A 53 8.69 -8.36 -7.77
N TYR A 54 7.49 -8.07 -7.29
CA TYR A 54 7.17 -7.97 -5.87
C TYR A 54 5.91 -8.76 -5.57
N MET A 55 5.75 -9.16 -4.33
CA MET A 55 4.55 -9.82 -3.83
C MET A 55 4.15 -9.22 -2.49
N ILE A 56 2.87 -8.88 -2.36
CA ILE A 56 2.27 -8.49 -1.09
C ILE A 56 1.39 -9.65 -0.64
N SER A 57 1.64 -10.17 0.56
CA SER A 57 0.87 -11.24 1.18
C SER A 57 0.12 -10.70 2.37
N VAL A 58 -1.21 -10.81 2.38
CA VAL A 58 -2.08 -10.29 3.45
C VAL A 58 -2.80 -11.44 4.12
N ALA A 59 -2.72 -11.52 5.45
CA ALA A 59 -3.41 -12.54 6.23
C ALA A 59 -4.90 -12.16 6.37
N VAL A 60 -5.76 -12.86 5.65
CA VAL A 60 -7.20 -12.59 5.54
C VAL A 60 -8.03 -13.79 5.95
N ALA A 61 -7.61 -14.48 7.02
CA ALA A 61 -8.36 -15.61 7.58
C ALA A 61 -9.79 -15.20 7.91
N GLY A 62 -10.76 -16.01 7.52
CA GLY A 62 -12.19 -15.74 7.71
C GLY A 62 -12.86 -14.96 6.58
N PHE A 63 -12.10 -14.39 5.63
CA PHE A 63 -12.66 -13.71 4.46
C PHE A 63 -12.82 -14.68 3.30
N GLY A 64 -14.02 -14.68 2.70
CA GLY A 64 -14.29 -15.34 1.44
C GLY A 64 -13.88 -14.47 0.24
N HIS A 65 -13.79 -15.09 -0.93
CA HIS A 65 -13.48 -14.40 -2.18
C HIS A 65 -14.40 -13.18 -2.44
N ASP A 66 -15.70 -13.33 -2.16
CA ASP A 66 -16.70 -12.27 -2.41
C ASP A 66 -16.59 -11.09 -1.46
N ASN A 67 -15.86 -11.25 -0.36
CA ASN A 67 -15.68 -10.23 0.66
C ASN A 67 -14.36 -9.46 0.53
N LEU A 68 -13.53 -9.82 -0.45
CA LEU A 68 -12.24 -9.20 -0.71
C LEU A 68 -12.25 -8.47 -2.04
N SER A 69 -11.59 -7.33 -2.10
CA SER A 69 -11.35 -6.61 -3.33
C SER A 69 -9.91 -6.10 -3.42
N VAL A 70 -9.36 -6.14 -4.62
CA VAL A 70 -8.04 -5.61 -4.95
C VAL A 70 -8.21 -4.63 -6.09
N THR A 71 -7.87 -3.39 -5.88
CA THR A 71 -8.05 -2.30 -6.85
C THR A 71 -6.76 -1.52 -7.01
N LYS A 72 -6.41 -1.17 -8.24
CA LYS A 72 -5.39 -0.18 -8.53
C LYS A 72 -6.04 1.14 -8.87
N ASP A 73 -5.74 2.17 -8.10
CA ASP A 73 -6.15 3.55 -8.37
C ASP A 73 -4.90 4.41 -8.54
N LYS A 74 -4.60 4.78 -9.78
CA LYS A 74 -3.38 5.54 -10.14
C LYS A 74 -2.11 4.84 -9.62
N LYS A 75 -1.49 5.41 -8.60
CA LYS A 75 -0.27 4.90 -7.95
C LYS A 75 -0.55 4.13 -6.65
N PHE A 76 -1.80 3.81 -6.37
CA PHE A 76 -2.18 3.11 -5.14
C PHE A 76 -2.76 1.74 -5.45
N LEU A 77 -2.24 0.73 -4.77
CA LEU A 77 -2.87 -0.57 -4.62
C LEU A 77 -3.75 -0.52 -3.38
N ILE A 78 -5.03 -0.77 -3.55
CA ILE A 78 -6.03 -0.76 -2.47
C ILE A 78 -6.51 -2.19 -2.28
N ILE A 79 -6.38 -2.70 -1.06
CA ILE A 79 -6.88 -4.01 -0.67
C ILE A 79 -7.93 -3.79 0.42
N GLU A 80 -9.14 -4.24 0.17
CA GLU A 80 -10.26 -4.12 1.09
C GLU A 80 -10.86 -5.49 1.41
N GLY A 81 -11.20 -5.66 2.67
CA GLY A 81 -12.00 -6.78 3.14
C GLY A 81 -13.24 -6.24 3.85
N LYS A 82 -14.42 -6.72 3.47
CA LYS A 82 -15.69 -6.37 4.09
C LYS A 82 -16.23 -7.56 4.84
N HIS A 83 -16.50 -7.38 6.12
CA HIS A 83 -17.17 -8.40 6.93
C HIS A 83 -18.67 -8.10 6.97
N ALA A 84 -19.49 -9.11 6.70
CA ALA A 84 -20.95 -8.95 6.65
C ALA A 84 -21.59 -8.58 8.01
N ALA A 85 -20.86 -8.79 9.11
CA ALA A 85 -21.36 -8.64 10.47
C ALA A 85 -21.13 -7.24 11.08
N GLU A 86 -20.65 -6.24 10.34
CA GLU A 86 -20.44 -4.90 10.92
C GLU A 86 -21.72 -4.19 11.38
N ASN A 87 -22.90 -4.71 11.01
CA ASN A 87 -24.20 -4.13 11.42
C ASN A 87 -25.03 -5.03 12.34
N VAL A 88 -24.51 -6.16 12.77
CA VAL A 88 -25.24 -7.08 13.65
C VAL A 88 -24.26 -7.59 14.70
N GLU A 89 -24.18 -6.90 15.83
CA GLU A 89 -23.77 -7.52 17.09
C GLU A 89 -24.86 -8.52 17.50
N VAL A 90 -25.04 -9.57 16.69
CA VAL A 90 -25.71 -10.77 17.17
C VAL A 90 -24.64 -11.56 17.86
N GLU A 91 -24.40 -11.24 19.12
CA GLU A 91 -23.81 -12.20 20.02
C GLU A 91 -24.77 -13.38 20.03
N ASP A 92 -24.40 -14.46 19.33
CA ASP A 92 -25.15 -15.70 19.45
C ASP A 92 -25.09 -16.13 20.93
N PRO A 93 -26.21 -16.13 21.65
CA PRO A 93 -26.19 -16.43 23.08
C PRO A 93 -25.79 -17.86 23.39
N SER A 94 -25.56 -18.69 22.37
CA SER A 94 -25.22 -20.10 22.54
C SER A 94 -23.76 -20.33 22.92
N TYR A 95 -22.86 -19.34 22.73
CA TYR A 95 -21.46 -19.47 23.11
C TYR A 95 -20.86 -18.15 23.59
N MET A 96 -19.82 -18.25 24.38
CA MET A 96 -19.03 -17.12 24.89
C MET A 96 -17.55 -17.33 24.56
N PHE A 97 -16.90 -16.32 23.99
CA PHE A 97 -15.45 -16.38 23.80
C PHE A 97 -14.71 -16.33 25.14
N LEU A 98 -13.93 -17.33 25.45
CA LEU A 98 -12.96 -17.28 26.54
C LEU A 98 -11.70 -16.47 26.14
N HIS A 99 -11.37 -16.47 24.87
CA HIS A 99 -10.31 -15.69 24.26
C HIS A 99 -10.64 -15.45 22.77
N LYS A 100 -10.62 -14.19 22.32
CA LYS A 100 -10.83 -13.82 20.92
C LYS A 100 -9.57 -13.18 20.37
N GLY A 101 -8.72 -13.97 19.71
CA GLY A 101 -7.46 -13.51 19.11
C GLY A 101 -7.52 -13.30 17.60
N ILE A 102 -8.49 -13.93 16.91
CA ILE A 102 -8.70 -13.75 15.47
C ILE A 102 -9.68 -12.61 15.26
N SER A 103 -9.23 -11.57 14.56
CA SER A 103 -10.05 -10.42 14.21
C SER A 103 -10.62 -10.58 12.80
N GLU A 104 -11.94 -10.58 12.70
CA GLU A 104 -12.69 -10.67 11.43
C GLU A 104 -13.40 -9.34 11.15
N ARG A 105 -12.69 -8.23 11.27
CA ARG A 105 -13.25 -6.89 11.02
C ARG A 105 -12.93 -6.42 9.62
N SER A 106 -13.80 -5.58 9.06
CA SER A 106 -13.54 -4.93 7.79
C SER A 106 -12.27 -4.10 7.84
N PHE A 107 -11.56 -4.06 6.73
CA PHE A 107 -10.31 -3.33 6.61
C PHE A 107 -10.16 -2.71 5.23
N ARG A 108 -9.32 -1.69 5.17
CA ARG A 108 -8.81 -1.08 3.94
C ARG A 108 -7.31 -0.82 4.12
N ARG A 109 -6.51 -1.37 3.21
CA ARG A 109 -5.06 -1.14 3.14
C ARG A 109 -4.73 -0.50 1.82
N GLU A 110 -3.89 0.53 1.87
CA GLU A 110 -3.37 1.18 0.68
C GLU A 110 -1.84 1.07 0.66
N PHE A 111 -1.31 0.71 -0.50
CA PHE A 111 0.11 0.63 -0.75
C PHE A 111 0.44 1.55 -1.91
N GLN A 112 1.40 2.45 -1.71
CA GLN A 112 1.86 3.32 -2.78
C GLN A 112 2.78 2.53 -3.71
N LEU A 113 2.49 2.57 -5.00
CA LEU A 113 3.27 1.93 -6.05
C LEU A 113 4.20 2.95 -6.71
N ALA A 114 5.42 2.52 -7.04
CA ALA A 114 6.29 3.30 -7.90
C ALA A 114 5.74 3.40 -9.33
N ASP A 115 6.31 4.29 -10.12
CA ASP A 115 5.95 4.41 -11.54
C ASP A 115 6.20 3.10 -12.27
N HIS A 116 5.31 2.78 -13.21
CA HIS A 116 5.36 1.58 -14.06
C HIS A 116 5.18 0.25 -13.31
N VAL A 117 4.66 0.25 -12.08
CA VAL A 117 4.29 -0.96 -11.36
C VAL A 117 2.84 -1.31 -11.66
N GLU A 118 2.62 -2.52 -12.16
CA GLU A 118 1.31 -3.07 -12.48
C GLU A 118 1.01 -4.31 -11.63
N ILE A 119 -0.27 -4.57 -11.40
CA ILE A 119 -0.74 -5.79 -10.76
C ILE A 119 -0.76 -6.88 -11.83
N SER A 120 0.05 -7.92 -11.65
CA SER A 120 0.11 -9.06 -12.57
C SER A 120 -0.90 -10.15 -12.21
N ASN A 121 -1.10 -10.39 -10.92
CA ASN A 121 -2.02 -11.43 -10.43
C ASN A 121 -2.41 -11.17 -8.97
N ALA A 122 -3.59 -11.67 -8.58
CA ALA A 122 -4.02 -11.75 -7.18
C ALA A 122 -4.62 -13.14 -6.92
N HIS A 123 -4.20 -13.79 -5.86
CA HIS A 123 -4.55 -15.15 -5.52
C HIS A 123 -4.86 -15.30 -4.03
N LEU A 124 -5.96 -15.96 -3.71
CA LEU A 124 -6.36 -16.27 -2.34
C LEU A 124 -6.20 -17.78 -2.09
N GLU A 125 -5.31 -18.13 -1.18
CA GLU A 125 -5.06 -19.51 -0.79
C GLU A 125 -4.79 -19.61 0.71
N LEU A 126 -5.38 -20.59 1.36
CA LEU A 126 -5.15 -20.88 2.78
C LEU A 126 -5.29 -19.67 3.72
N GLY A 127 -6.19 -18.74 3.40
CA GLY A 127 -6.40 -17.52 4.19
C GLY A 127 -5.33 -16.43 3.98
N ILE A 128 -4.49 -16.58 2.96
CA ILE A 128 -3.52 -15.57 2.54
C ILE A 128 -3.91 -15.05 1.16
N LEU A 129 -4.09 -13.74 1.06
CA LEU A 129 -4.23 -13.04 -0.21
C LEU A 129 -2.85 -12.61 -0.68
N SER A 130 -2.38 -13.18 -1.78
CA SER A 130 -1.12 -12.84 -2.42
C SER A 130 -1.37 -12.00 -3.67
N VAL A 131 -0.82 -10.78 -3.71
CA VAL A 131 -0.91 -9.86 -4.84
C VAL A 131 0.47 -9.73 -5.46
N HIS A 132 0.61 -10.14 -6.70
CA HIS A 132 1.85 -10.05 -7.46
C HIS A 132 1.90 -8.75 -8.24
N LEU A 133 3.02 -8.09 -8.18
CA LEU A 133 3.30 -6.80 -8.81
C LEU A 133 4.52 -6.93 -9.72
N LYS A 134 4.47 -6.28 -10.86
CA LYS A 134 5.58 -6.24 -11.81
C LYS A 134 5.85 -4.81 -12.25
N ARG A 135 7.11 -4.42 -12.23
CA ARG A 135 7.56 -3.13 -12.78
C ARG A 135 7.95 -3.31 -14.23
N GLU A 136 7.30 -2.58 -15.12
CA GLU A 136 7.56 -2.59 -16.56
C GLU A 136 7.89 -1.16 -17.02
N VAL A 137 9.18 -0.84 -17.05
CA VAL A 137 9.64 0.48 -17.53
C VAL A 137 9.60 0.49 -19.05
N PRO A 138 8.73 1.33 -19.69
CA PRO A 138 8.68 1.46 -21.13
C PRO A 138 10.02 1.92 -21.68
N GLU A 139 10.38 1.51 -22.90
CA GLU A 139 11.61 1.94 -23.58
C GLU A 139 11.71 3.47 -23.67
N ASP A 140 10.59 4.16 -23.82
CA ASP A 140 10.53 5.63 -23.88
C ASP A 140 10.84 6.33 -22.55
N ALA A 141 10.70 5.62 -21.43
CA ALA A 141 11.00 6.12 -20.08
C ALA A 141 12.43 5.80 -19.64
N LYS A 142 13.20 5.04 -20.42
CA LYS A 142 14.63 4.80 -20.15
C LYS A 142 15.45 6.07 -20.40
N PRO A 143 16.57 6.25 -19.69
CA PRO A 143 17.46 7.39 -19.92
C PRO A 143 17.88 7.50 -21.40
N LYS A 144 17.64 8.65 -22.01
CA LYS A 144 18.04 8.95 -23.39
C LYS A 144 19.21 9.93 -23.39
N THR A 145 20.26 9.59 -24.13
CA THR A 145 21.34 10.55 -24.40
C THR A 145 20.89 11.50 -25.50
N ILE A 146 20.90 12.79 -25.18
CA ILE A 146 20.56 13.84 -26.14
C ILE A 146 21.84 14.36 -26.77
N ALA A 147 21.92 14.33 -28.11
CA ALA A 147 23.05 14.90 -28.84
C ALA A 147 23.04 16.43 -28.74
N ILE A 148 24.18 17.02 -28.40
CA ILE A 148 24.36 18.47 -28.35
C ILE A 148 24.79 18.92 -29.74
N THR A 149 23.96 19.80 -30.36
CA THR A 149 24.28 20.40 -31.65
C THR A 149 25.05 21.72 -31.44
N TYR A 150 26.15 21.87 -32.04
CA TYR A 150 26.93 23.11 -32.04
C TYR A 150 26.53 23.94 -33.24
N THR A 151 26.13 25.18 -32.98
CA THR A 151 25.96 26.19 -34.05
C THR A 151 27.19 27.09 -34.00
N SER A 152 27.99 27.08 -35.05
CA SER A 152 29.12 27.99 -35.22
C SER A 152 28.71 29.33 -35.75
#